data_51941a3d49c4a9d992d4a52e350eb1d6
#
_entry.id   51941a3d49c4a9d992d4a52e350eb1d6
#
_cell.length_a   1.000
_cell.length_b   1.000
_cell.length_c   1.000
_cell.angle_alpha   90.00
_cell.angle_beta   90.00
_cell.angle_gamma   90.00
#
_symmetry.space_group_name_H-M   'P 1'
#
loop_
_entity.id
_entity.type
_entity.pdbx_description
1 polymer ?
#
loop_
_entity_poly.entity_id
_entity_poly.type
_entity_poly.pdbx_seq_one_letter_code
_entity_poly.pdbx_strand_id
1 'polypeptide(L)'
;MTNERTVKGVLGTKLGMTQLWDEHNRLVPVTVIQAGPCVVTQVRTPETDGYSAVQLGYGAVKAKNVTKPEAGHFEKAGVTPRRHLVELRTADASEYTLGQEIAADVFSESDFVDVTGTSKGKGTAGVMKRHGFGGLRATHGVHRKHRSPGSVSYT
;
A
#
# COMPACT_ATOMS: atom_id res chain seq x y z
N MET A 1 -6.18 -0.13 -26.46
CA MET A 1 -5.90 1.22 -25.96
C MET A 1 -5.73 1.09 -24.45
N THR A 2 -4.51 1.00 -23.96
CA THR A 2 -4.19 1.02 -22.54
C THR A 2 -4.46 2.43 -22.03
N ASN A 3 -5.44 2.56 -21.15
CA ASN A 3 -5.76 3.82 -20.50
C ASN A 3 -4.58 4.14 -19.56
N GLU A 4 -3.57 4.82 -20.06
CA GLU A 4 -2.44 5.30 -19.27
C GLU A 4 -2.96 6.38 -18.32
N ARG A 5 -3.14 5.99 -17.08
CA ARG A 5 -3.58 6.91 -16.03
C ARG A 5 -2.34 7.53 -15.39
N THR A 6 -2.34 8.83 -15.27
CA THR A 6 -1.43 9.55 -14.35
C THR A 6 -1.82 9.17 -12.92
N VAL A 7 -0.98 8.41 -12.26
CA VAL A 7 -1.22 7.95 -10.89
C VAL A 7 -0.34 8.75 -9.94
N LYS A 8 -0.97 9.62 -9.15
CA LYS A 8 -0.33 10.25 -8.00
C LYS A 8 -0.32 9.26 -6.85
N GLY A 9 0.79 9.10 -6.17
CA GLY A 9 0.88 8.21 -5.01
C GLY A 9 2.04 8.55 -4.11
N VAL A 10 1.90 8.23 -2.83
CA VAL A 10 2.91 8.46 -1.81
C VAL A 10 2.91 7.32 -0.80
N LEU A 11 4.05 7.01 -0.23
CA LEU A 11 4.16 6.06 0.88
C LEU A 11 4.00 6.79 2.20
N GLY A 12 3.33 6.15 3.16
CA GLY A 12 3.11 6.75 4.46
C GLY A 12 2.94 5.74 5.59
N THR A 13 2.90 6.25 6.79
CA THR A 13 2.67 5.47 8.01
C THR A 13 1.38 5.94 8.69
N LYS A 14 0.47 5.00 8.98
CA LYS A 14 -0.71 5.29 9.79
C LYS A 14 -0.28 5.60 11.22
N LEU A 15 -0.56 6.80 11.70
CA LEU A 15 -0.27 7.23 13.07
C LEU A 15 -1.40 6.83 14.02
N GLY A 16 -2.65 6.93 13.58
CA GLY A 16 -3.79 6.60 14.43
C GLY A 16 -5.11 7.06 13.83
N MET A 17 -6.13 7.10 14.66
CA MET A 17 -7.44 7.67 14.34
C MET A 17 -7.83 8.70 15.39
N THR A 18 -8.52 9.75 14.95
CA THR A 18 -9.09 10.79 15.79
C THR A 18 -10.44 11.24 15.23
N GLN A 19 -11.01 12.26 15.79
CA GLN A 19 -12.28 12.85 15.38
C GLN A 19 -12.09 14.34 15.16
N LEU A 20 -12.71 14.85 14.12
CA LEU A 20 -12.76 16.29 13.80
C LEU A 20 -14.21 16.72 13.62
N TRP A 21 -14.46 17.99 13.88
CA TRP A 21 -15.74 18.62 13.60
C TRP A 21 -15.73 19.20 12.19
N ASP A 22 -16.76 18.90 11.41
CA ASP A 22 -16.96 19.54 10.12
C ASP A 22 -17.59 20.94 10.25
N GLU A 23 -17.71 21.65 9.14
CA GLU A 23 -18.33 22.98 9.08
C GLU A 23 -19.81 22.99 9.53
N HIS A 24 -20.45 21.83 9.54
CA HIS A 24 -21.84 21.65 9.98
C HIS A 24 -21.96 21.15 11.43
N ASN A 25 -20.90 21.26 12.24
CA ASN A 25 -20.84 20.75 13.61
C ASN A 25 -21.14 19.24 13.74
N ARG A 26 -20.80 18.44 12.74
CA ARG A 26 -20.88 16.98 12.79
C ARG A 26 -19.53 16.39 13.12
N LEU A 27 -19.54 15.39 13.97
CA LEU A 27 -18.35 14.66 14.36
C LEU A 27 -17.96 13.67 13.26
N VAL A 28 -16.79 13.85 12.65
CA VAL A 28 -16.27 13.01 11.57
C VAL A 28 -15.06 12.22 12.06
N PRO A 29 -15.09 10.88 12.01
CA PRO A 29 -13.92 10.06 12.31
C PRO A 29 -12.88 10.19 11.19
N VAL A 30 -11.63 10.47 11.57
CA VAL A 30 -10.52 10.63 10.62
C VAL A 30 -9.35 9.71 10.97
N THR A 31 -8.65 9.26 9.94
CA THR A 31 -7.38 8.53 10.08
C THR A 31 -6.22 9.48 9.79
N VAL A 32 -5.27 9.55 10.71
CA VAL A 32 -4.07 10.37 10.56
C VAL A 32 -2.96 9.52 9.94
N ILE A 33 -2.46 9.97 8.80
CA ILE A 33 -1.39 9.30 8.05
C ILE A 33 -0.25 10.30 7.87
N GLN A 34 0.96 9.92 8.27
CA GLN A 34 2.18 10.63 7.90
C GLN A 34 2.55 10.23 6.48
N ALA A 35 2.23 11.06 5.49
CA ALA A 35 2.53 10.84 4.09
C ALA A 35 3.87 11.50 3.71
N GLY A 36 4.85 10.69 3.33
CA GLY A 36 6.20 11.17 2.99
C GLY A 36 7.05 11.66 4.17
N PRO A 37 8.19 12.31 3.88
CA PRO A 37 8.74 12.51 2.55
C PRO A 37 9.22 11.22 1.89
N CYS A 38 8.83 11.02 0.64
CA CYS A 38 9.30 9.92 -0.21
C CYS A 38 10.37 10.45 -1.16
N VAL A 39 11.35 9.63 -1.49
CA VAL A 39 12.43 10.02 -2.42
C VAL A 39 12.37 9.13 -3.64
N VAL A 40 12.50 9.72 -4.83
CA VAL A 40 12.59 8.98 -6.09
C VAL A 40 13.95 8.28 -6.17
N THR A 41 13.93 6.95 -6.17
CA THR A 41 15.14 6.10 -6.20
C THR A 41 15.42 5.56 -7.59
N GLN A 42 14.42 5.44 -8.44
CA GLN A 42 14.58 5.01 -9.83
C GLN A 42 13.40 5.50 -10.67
N VAL A 43 13.70 5.86 -11.92
CA VAL A 43 12.70 6.12 -12.95
C VAL A 43 12.81 5.02 -14.01
N ARG A 44 11.69 4.38 -14.34
CA ARG A 44 11.59 3.34 -15.35
C ARG A 44 10.98 3.91 -16.62
N THR A 45 11.59 3.58 -17.75
CA THR A 45 11.12 4.05 -19.06
C THR A 45 10.75 2.86 -19.96
N PRO A 46 9.78 3.02 -20.88
CA PRO A 46 9.37 1.97 -21.78
C PRO A 46 10.51 1.43 -22.66
N GLU A 47 11.47 2.28 -23.00
CA GLU A 47 12.61 1.94 -23.88
C GLU A 47 13.58 0.95 -23.22
N THR A 48 13.84 1.13 -21.92
CA THR A 48 14.83 0.32 -21.21
C THR A 48 14.19 -0.81 -20.40
N ASP A 49 13.04 -0.56 -19.80
CA ASP A 49 12.40 -1.48 -18.84
C ASP A 49 11.11 -2.10 -19.39
N GLY A 50 10.60 -1.63 -20.54
CA GLY A 50 9.36 -2.11 -21.15
C GLY A 50 8.08 -1.55 -20.53
N TYR A 51 8.19 -0.69 -19.52
CA TYR A 51 7.07 0.00 -18.88
C TYR A 51 7.51 1.32 -18.23
N SER A 52 6.55 2.21 -17.99
CA SER A 52 6.77 3.49 -17.32
C SER A 52 6.39 3.40 -15.86
N ALA A 53 7.30 3.75 -14.94
CA ALA A 53 7.07 3.76 -13.51
C ALA A 53 8.09 4.62 -12.77
N VAL A 54 7.71 5.06 -11.56
CA VAL A 54 8.60 5.75 -10.61
C VAL A 54 8.73 4.91 -9.35
N GLN A 55 9.97 4.61 -8.94
CA GLN A 55 10.23 3.93 -7.69
C GLN A 55 10.41 4.94 -6.56
N LEU A 56 9.59 4.83 -5.53
CA LEU A 56 9.62 5.68 -4.34
C LEU A 56 10.25 4.94 -3.17
N GLY A 57 11.16 5.62 -2.48
CA GLY A 57 11.79 5.17 -1.25
C GLY A 57 11.21 5.90 -0.03
N TYR A 58 10.81 5.16 1.02
CA TYR A 58 10.25 5.72 2.26
C TYR A 58 10.85 5.08 3.50
N GLY A 59 10.95 5.86 4.57
CA GLY A 59 11.46 5.44 5.87
C GLY A 59 12.98 5.28 5.90
N ALA A 60 13.63 5.81 6.91
CA ALA A 60 15.06 5.69 7.08
C ALA A 60 15.47 4.29 7.54
N VAL A 61 16.62 3.82 7.08
CA VAL A 61 17.26 2.58 7.52
C VAL A 61 18.72 2.84 7.87
N LYS A 62 19.24 2.14 8.90
CA LYS A 62 20.65 2.24 9.27
C LYS A 62 21.51 1.53 8.22
N ALA A 63 22.63 2.12 7.79
CA ALA A 63 23.51 1.56 6.76
C ALA A 63 23.95 0.13 7.03
N LYS A 64 24.15 -0.26 8.30
CA LYS A 64 24.51 -1.63 8.70
C LYS A 64 23.46 -2.69 8.38
N ASN A 65 22.22 -2.29 8.14
CA ASN A 65 21.08 -3.18 7.85
C ASN A 65 20.78 -3.25 6.34
N VAL A 66 21.60 -2.60 5.52
CA VAL A 66 21.44 -2.57 4.06
C VAL A 66 22.43 -3.54 3.45
N THR A 67 21.98 -4.35 2.49
CA THR A 67 22.86 -5.26 1.74
C THR A 67 23.71 -4.49 0.73
N LYS A 68 24.86 -5.05 0.32
CA LYS A 68 25.73 -4.39 -0.66
C LYS A 68 25.02 -4.04 -1.99
N PRO A 69 24.21 -4.95 -2.58
CA PRO A 69 23.48 -4.62 -3.80
C PRO A 69 22.50 -3.46 -3.63
N GLU A 70 21.76 -3.43 -2.50
CA GLU A 70 20.85 -2.34 -2.19
C GLU A 70 21.58 -1.02 -1.97
N ALA A 71 22.73 -1.04 -1.28
CA ALA A 71 23.57 0.14 -1.10
C ALA A 71 23.98 0.74 -2.44
N GLY A 72 24.45 -0.09 -3.38
CA GLY A 72 24.81 0.35 -4.74
C GLY A 72 23.62 0.93 -5.52
N HIS A 73 22.39 0.41 -5.30
CA HIS A 73 21.18 0.98 -5.88
C HIS A 73 20.93 2.42 -5.39
N PHE A 74 21.02 2.65 -4.09
CA PHE A 74 20.85 3.98 -3.51
C PHE A 74 21.98 4.94 -3.87
N GLU A 75 23.22 4.46 -3.93
CA GLU A 75 24.38 5.26 -4.39
C GLU A 75 24.18 5.77 -5.82
N LYS A 76 23.71 4.88 -6.72
CA LYS A 76 23.39 5.27 -8.10
C LYS A 76 22.35 6.37 -8.19
N ALA A 77 21.37 6.36 -7.29
CA ALA A 77 20.35 7.39 -7.20
C ALA A 77 20.79 8.65 -6.44
N GLY A 78 21.95 8.62 -5.76
CA GLY A 78 22.46 9.72 -4.93
C GLY A 78 21.64 9.95 -3.66
N VAL A 79 20.93 8.92 -3.16
CA VAL A 79 20.01 9.05 -2.02
C VAL A 79 20.45 8.19 -0.84
N THR A 80 20.06 8.60 0.37
CA THR A 80 20.28 7.79 1.56
C THR A 80 19.40 6.54 1.53
N PRO A 81 19.85 5.39 2.07
CA PRO A 81 19.08 4.16 2.07
C PRO A 81 17.71 4.31 2.72
N ARG A 82 16.69 3.73 2.08
CA ARG A 82 15.31 3.73 2.51
C ARG A 82 14.85 2.32 2.82
N ARG A 83 13.88 2.21 3.77
CA ARG A 83 13.39 0.93 4.25
C ARG A 83 12.39 0.26 3.30
N HIS A 84 11.54 1.06 2.68
CA HIS A 84 10.48 0.60 1.80
C HIS A 84 10.71 1.17 0.41
N LEU A 85 10.70 0.30 -0.59
CA LEU A 85 10.76 0.65 -2.00
C LEU A 85 9.50 0.13 -2.67
N VAL A 86 8.77 1.01 -3.35
CA VAL A 86 7.55 0.66 -4.08
C VAL A 86 7.56 1.37 -5.42
N GLU A 87 7.20 0.67 -6.48
CA GLU A 87 7.04 1.24 -7.81
C GLU A 87 5.59 1.65 -8.05
N LEU A 88 5.41 2.87 -8.51
CA LEU A 88 4.13 3.39 -9.00
C LEU A 88 4.19 3.47 -10.52
N ARG A 89 3.32 2.74 -11.20
CA ARG A 89 3.16 2.84 -12.64
C ARG A 89 2.42 4.12 -12.99
N THR A 90 3.05 4.97 -13.77
CA THR A 90 2.48 6.23 -14.24
C THR A 90 2.97 6.53 -15.65
N ALA A 91 2.14 7.18 -16.47
CA ALA A 91 2.53 7.64 -17.81
C ALA A 91 3.63 8.70 -17.74
N ASP A 92 3.58 9.56 -16.72
CA ASP A 92 4.42 10.76 -16.60
C ASP A 92 5.74 10.49 -15.84
N ALA A 93 6.25 9.25 -15.88
CA ALA A 93 7.48 8.90 -15.15
C ALA A 93 8.69 9.74 -15.59
N SER A 94 8.72 10.25 -16.83
CA SER A 94 9.77 11.11 -17.36
C SER A 94 9.84 12.50 -16.73
N GLU A 95 8.79 12.94 -16.04
CA GLU A 95 8.76 14.23 -15.34
C GLU A 95 9.49 14.20 -13.99
N TYR A 96 9.72 12.98 -13.47
CA TYR A 96 10.37 12.79 -12.19
C TYR A 96 11.89 12.69 -12.33
N THR A 97 12.61 13.30 -11.39
CA THR A 97 14.07 13.23 -11.33
C THR A 97 14.55 12.36 -10.18
N LEU A 98 15.69 11.70 -10.35
CA LEU A 98 16.32 10.93 -9.26
C LEU A 98 16.66 11.84 -8.09
N GLY A 99 16.36 11.37 -6.87
CA GLY A 99 16.57 12.15 -5.65
C GLY A 99 15.49 13.19 -5.35
N GLN A 100 14.49 13.37 -6.22
CA GLN A 100 13.37 14.28 -5.96
C GLN A 100 12.59 13.82 -4.72
N GLU A 101 12.24 14.74 -3.84
CA GLU A 101 11.37 14.48 -2.70
C GLU A 101 9.91 14.76 -3.05
N ILE A 102 9.05 13.84 -2.63
CA ILE A 102 7.59 13.89 -2.80
C ILE A 102 6.96 13.80 -1.43
N ALA A 103 6.13 14.76 -1.08
CA ALA A 103 5.42 14.81 0.20
C ALA A 103 3.89 14.84 0.00
N ALA A 104 3.15 15.12 1.05
CA ALA A 104 1.69 15.12 1.03
C ALA A 104 1.07 16.26 0.18
N ASP A 105 1.83 17.27 -0.17
CA ASP A 105 1.46 18.42 -0.99
C ASP A 105 1.05 18.08 -2.44
N VAL A 106 1.32 16.85 -2.85
CA VAL A 106 0.82 16.29 -4.14
C VAL A 106 -0.70 16.18 -4.16
N PHE A 107 -1.35 16.08 -2.99
CA PHE A 107 -2.79 15.93 -2.86
C PHE A 107 -3.44 17.24 -2.42
N SER A 108 -4.66 17.49 -2.90
CA SER A 108 -5.52 18.58 -2.48
C SER A 108 -6.58 18.11 -1.48
N GLU A 109 -7.20 19.04 -0.74
CA GLU A 109 -8.16 18.73 0.34
C GLU A 109 -9.39 17.92 -0.10
N SER A 110 -9.76 17.98 -1.37
CA SER A 110 -10.94 17.26 -1.90
C SER A 110 -10.59 16.00 -2.68
N ASP A 111 -9.32 15.59 -2.72
CA ASP A 111 -8.90 14.41 -3.47
C ASP A 111 -9.37 13.12 -2.78
N PHE A 112 -9.91 12.20 -3.58
CA PHE A 112 -10.17 10.83 -3.15
C PHE A 112 -8.94 9.99 -3.40
N VAL A 113 -8.54 9.20 -2.39
CA VAL A 113 -7.36 8.36 -2.45
C VAL A 113 -7.69 6.91 -2.11
N ASP A 114 -7.05 5.99 -2.84
CA ASP A 114 -7.06 4.57 -2.50
C ASP A 114 -5.90 4.26 -1.56
N VAL A 115 -6.18 3.61 -0.44
CA VAL A 115 -5.18 3.26 0.57
C VAL A 115 -4.94 1.75 0.59
N THR A 116 -3.74 1.35 0.24
CA THR A 116 -3.31 -0.06 0.30
C THR A 116 -2.36 -0.28 1.47
N GLY A 117 -2.63 -1.29 2.28
CA GLY A 117 -1.79 -1.59 3.43
C GLY A 117 -1.96 -3.02 3.94
N THR A 118 -1.05 -3.44 4.81
CA THR A 118 -1.13 -4.73 5.48
C THR A 118 -1.94 -4.58 6.76
N SER A 119 -3.07 -5.28 6.86
CA SER A 119 -3.91 -5.27 8.06
C SER A 119 -3.26 -6.05 9.20
N LYS A 120 -3.72 -5.79 10.43
CA LYS A 120 -3.29 -6.58 11.59
C LYS A 120 -3.64 -8.04 11.42
N GLY A 121 -2.72 -8.93 11.79
CA GLY A 121 -2.97 -10.38 11.79
C GLY A 121 -4.14 -10.75 12.70
N LYS A 122 -4.97 -11.69 12.24
CA LYS A 122 -6.11 -12.26 13.00
C LYS A 122 -5.85 -13.70 13.43
N GLY A 123 -4.65 -14.20 13.26
CA GLY A 123 -4.29 -15.59 13.48
C GLY A 123 -4.94 -16.52 12.43
N THR A 124 -4.94 -17.81 12.70
CA THR A 124 -5.65 -18.81 11.89
C THR A 124 -7.14 -18.76 12.23
N ALA A 125 -7.95 -18.25 11.33
CA ALA A 125 -9.39 -18.15 11.50
C ALA A 125 -10.10 -19.20 10.63
N GLY A 126 -11.15 -19.83 11.19
CA GLY A 126 -12.02 -20.72 10.44
C GLY A 126 -12.80 -19.98 9.35
N VAL A 127 -13.32 -20.73 8.38
CA VAL A 127 -13.97 -20.17 7.18
C VAL A 127 -15.19 -19.28 7.46
N MET A 128 -15.91 -19.52 8.53
CA MET A 128 -17.03 -18.67 8.94
C MET A 128 -16.57 -17.28 9.37
N LYS A 129 -15.46 -17.19 10.14
CA LYS A 129 -14.91 -15.91 10.58
C LYS A 129 -14.14 -15.20 9.47
N ARG A 130 -13.36 -15.97 8.68
CA ARG A 130 -12.48 -15.40 7.65
C ARG A 130 -13.21 -14.95 6.40
N HIS A 131 -14.21 -15.73 5.96
CA HIS A 131 -14.90 -15.54 4.68
C HIS A 131 -16.42 -15.33 4.81
N GLY A 132 -16.96 -15.35 6.03
CA GLY A 132 -18.41 -15.18 6.24
C GLY A 132 -19.26 -16.35 5.79
N PHE A 133 -18.72 -17.57 5.72
CA PHE A 133 -19.47 -18.77 5.33
C PHE A 133 -20.59 -19.04 6.34
N GLY A 134 -21.75 -19.48 5.85
CA GLY A 134 -22.93 -19.77 6.67
C GLY A 134 -22.80 -21.03 7.55
N GLY A 135 -21.86 -21.93 7.23
CA GLY A 135 -21.73 -23.22 7.91
C GLY A 135 -22.87 -24.18 7.57
N LEU A 136 -23.01 -25.22 8.37
CA LEU A 136 -24.04 -26.24 8.23
C LEU A 136 -25.07 -26.14 9.37
N ARG A 137 -26.31 -26.55 9.10
CA ARG A 137 -27.40 -26.54 10.10
C ARG A 137 -27.06 -27.46 11.28
N ALA A 138 -27.58 -27.13 12.46
CA ALA A 138 -27.40 -27.94 13.69
C ALA A 138 -28.29 -29.19 13.75
N THR A 139 -29.06 -29.46 12.71
CA THR A 139 -30.04 -30.55 12.61
C THR A 139 -29.76 -31.47 11.43
N HIS A 140 -30.58 -32.47 11.22
CA HIS A 140 -30.51 -33.44 10.09
C HIS A 140 -29.19 -34.22 9.99
N GLY A 141 -28.66 -34.67 11.14
CA GLY A 141 -27.50 -35.56 11.20
C GLY A 141 -26.16 -34.93 10.91
N VAL A 142 -26.08 -33.61 10.90
CA VAL A 142 -24.80 -32.89 10.79
C VAL A 142 -24.00 -33.07 12.07
N HIS A 143 -23.08 -34.03 12.07
CA HIS A 143 -22.26 -34.39 13.23
C HIS A 143 -20.93 -33.61 13.18
N ARG A 144 -20.61 -32.82 14.17
CA ARG A 144 -19.31 -32.11 14.34
C ARG A 144 -18.81 -31.25 13.15
N LYS A 145 -19.61 -31.03 12.09
CA LYS A 145 -19.22 -30.29 10.88
C LYS A 145 -19.92 -28.94 10.71
N HIS A 146 -20.55 -28.43 11.78
CA HIS A 146 -21.35 -27.19 11.72
C HIS A 146 -20.58 -25.98 11.18
N ARG A 147 -19.26 -25.89 11.40
CA ARG A 147 -18.42 -24.77 11.02
C ARG A 147 -17.49 -25.08 9.83
N SER A 148 -17.77 -26.12 9.08
CA SER A 148 -16.96 -26.51 7.92
C SER A 148 -17.34 -25.73 6.66
N PRO A 149 -16.43 -25.67 5.65
CA PRO A 149 -16.69 -24.94 4.41
C PRO A 149 -17.76 -25.59 3.50
N GLY A 150 -18.17 -26.83 3.79
CA GLY A 150 -19.02 -27.63 2.92
C GLY A 150 -18.24 -28.72 2.18
N SER A 151 -18.64 -29.06 0.97
CA SER A 151 -17.92 -30.03 0.13
C SER A 151 -16.58 -29.44 -0.33
N VAL A 152 -15.50 -30.23 -0.19
CA VAL A 152 -14.16 -29.84 -0.60
C VAL A 152 -13.82 -30.34 -2.01
N SER A 153 -14.57 -31.28 -2.51
CA SER A 153 -14.33 -31.93 -3.81
C SER A 153 -15.18 -31.39 -4.97
N TYR A 154 -16.19 -30.57 -4.68
CA TYR A 154 -17.04 -29.94 -5.69
C TYR A 154 -16.59 -28.50 -5.93
N THR A 155 -15.97 -28.30 -7.07
CA THR A 155 -15.55 -26.98 -7.60
C THR A 155 -16.35 -26.65 -8.84
#